data_53219e7977ab8dee664509a4545b8e1e
#
_entry.id   53219e7977ab8dee664509a4545b8e1e
#
_cell.length_a   1.000
_cell.length_b   1.000
_cell.length_c   1.000
_cell.angle_alpha   90.00
_cell.angle_beta   90.00
_cell.angle_gamma   90.00
#
_symmetry.space_group_name_H-M   'P 1'
#
loop_
_entity.id
_entity.type
_entity.pdbx_description
1 polymer ?
#
loop_
_entity_poly.entity_id
_entity_poly.type
_entity_poly.pdbx_seq_one_letter_code
_entity_poly.pdbx_strand_id
1 'polypeptide(L)'
;MNIDPTTVNTHKVTTPDSRNNRLPILLIPFLLHKYGQATVPTMGGCNIGKRKVDFHLTAAEMFGATVETKESGYHAKSNGRLQGTHYTMPYPSVGATESCLFLSVLSEGTSVIRNAAIEPEIMELITMLRSMGAIIFLNPNREIIIEGVEKLTGTNMYVLG
;
A
#
# COMPACT_ATOMS: atom_id res chain seq x y z
N MET A 1 17.96 1.78 -12.92
CA MET A 1 16.75 1.13 -13.47
C MET A 1 15.75 2.22 -13.82
N ASN A 2 15.18 2.19 -15.03
CA ASN A 2 14.12 3.14 -15.41
C ASN A 2 12.79 2.39 -15.39
N ILE A 3 11.81 2.91 -14.63
CA ILE A 3 10.48 2.30 -14.50
C ILE A 3 9.47 3.22 -15.16
N ASP A 4 8.82 2.73 -16.20
CA ASP A 4 7.74 3.42 -16.90
C ASP A 4 6.38 2.86 -16.47
N PRO A 5 5.59 3.60 -15.68
CA PRO A 5 4.28 3.13 -15.19
C PRO A 5 3.19 3.21 -16.26
N THR A 6 3.44 3.79 -17.43
CA THR A 6 2.44 3.94 -18.50
C THR A 6 2.05 2.59 -19.10
N THR A 7 2.91 1.59 -19.00
CA THR A 7 2.69 0.23 -19.51
C THR A 7 1.73 -0.60 -18.66
N VAL A 8 1.40 -0.17 -17.44
CA VAL A 8 0.43 -0.87 -16.58
C VAL A 8 -0.97 -0.63 -17.13
N ASN A 9 -1.57 -1.65 -17.74
CA ASN A 9 -2.85 -1.57 -18.48
C ASN A 9 -3.94 -2.50 -17.93
N THR A 10 -3.74 -3.11 -16.77
CA THR A 10 -4.68 -4.05 -16.16
C THR A 10 -4.77 -3.84 -14.66
N HIS A 11 -5.96 -4.10 -14.09
CA HIS A 11 -6.21 -4.12 -12.64
C HIS A 11 -6.06 -5.53 -12.03
N LYS A 12 -5.64 -6.51 -12.85
CA LYS A 12 -5.46 -7.90 -12.41
C LYS A 12 -3.98 -8.28 -12.45
N VAL A 13 -3.51 -8.82 -11.36
CA VAL A 13 -2.18 -9.42 -11.25
C VAL A 13 -2.29 -10.91 -11.52
N THR A 14 -1.68 -11.36 -12.61
CA THR A 14 -1.68 -12.77 -13.04
C THR A 14 -0.24 -13.22 -13.21
N THR A 15 0.44 -13.53 -12.12
CA THR A 15 1.80 -14.09 -12.22
C THR A 15 1.81 -15.55 -11.80
N PRO A 16 2.40 -16.46 -12.58
CA PRO A 16 2.49 -17.88 -12.24
C PRO A 16 3.19 -18.12 -10.88
N ASP A 17 4.17 -17.27 -10.54
CA ASP A 17 5.00 -17.38 -9.35
C ASP A 17 4.51 -16.54 -8.16
N SER A 18 3.35 -15.89 -8.29
CA SER A 18 2.79 -15.02 -7.24
C SER A 18 2.49 -15.76 -5.93
N ARG A 19 2.36 -17.09 -5.96
CA ARG A 19 2.11 -17.90 -4.77
C ARG A 19 3.31 -17.99 -3.84
N ASN A 20 4.53 -17.70 -4.32
CA ASN A 20 5.77 -17.87 -3.56
C ASN A 20 6.29 -16.57 -2.92
N ASN A 21 5.66 -15.43 -3.21
CA ASN A 21 6.05 -14.16 -2.61
C ASN A 21 4.81 -13.34 -2.19
N ARG A 22 5.03 -12.35 -1.34
CA ARG A 22 3.96 -11.50 -0.79
C ARG A 22 3.82 -10.14 -1.49
N LEU A 23 4.67 -9.87 -2.45
CA LEU A 23 4.70 -8.59 -3.16
C LEU A 23 3.36 -8.22 -3.83
N PRO A 24 2.59 -9.17 -4.41
CA PRO A 24 1.34 -8.84 -5.08
C PRO A 24 0.32 -8.11 -4.19
N ILE A 25 0.32 -8.33 -2.86
CA ILE A 25 -0.61 -7.64 -1.96
C ILE A 25 -0.37 -6.13 -1.94
N LEU A 26 0.89 -5.69 -2.09
CA LEU A 26 1.27 -4.27 -2.13
C LEU A 26 0.81 -3.57 -3.42
N LEU A 27 0.36 -4.31 -4.43
CA LEU A 27 -0.18 -3.73 -5.65
C LEU A 27 -1.63 -3.27 -5.51
N ILE A 28 -2.36 -3.74 -4.49
CA ILE A 28 -3.76 -3.34 -4.25
C ILE A 28 -3.90 -1.81 -4.18
N PRO A 29 -3.14 -1.06 -3.38
CA PRO A 29 -3.23 0.40 -3.32
C PRO A 29 -3.08 1.08 -4.69
N PHE A 30 -2.06 0.68 -5.45
CA PHE A 30 -1.78 1.27 -6.77
C PHE A 30 -2.91 1.02 -7.76
N LEU A 31 -3.45 -0.20 -7.77
CA LEU A 31 -4.54 -0.57 -8.65
C LEU A 31 -5.85 0.11 -8.26
N LEU A 32 -6.13 0.28 -6.96
CA LEU A 32 -7.27 1.03 -6.47
C LEU A 32 -7.19 2.50 -6.90
N HIS A 33 -6.05 3.16 -6.73
CA HIS A 33 -5.87 4.55 -7.16
C HIS A 33 -5.98 4.72 -8.69
N LYS A 34 -5.45 3.76 -9.46
CA LYS A 34 -5.43 3.88 -10.92
C LYS A 34 -6.73 3.45 -11.59
N TYR A 35 -7.37 2.40 -11.09
CA TYR A 35 -8.52 1.74 -11.74
C TYR A 35 -9.79 1.70 -10.90
N GLY A 36 -9.74 2.10 -9.63
CA GLY A 36 -10.83 1.91 -8.68
C GLY A 36 -11.10 0.44 -8.33
N GLN A 37 -10.28 -0.48 -8.81
CA GLN A 37 -10.41 -1.91 -8.55
C GLN A 37 -9.08 -2.63 -8.67
N ALA A 38 -8.92 -3.69 -7.88
CA ALA A 38 -7.74 -4.53 -7.86
C ALA A 38 -8.12 -5.99 -7.72
N THR A 39 -7.44 -6.86 -8.45
CA THR A 39 -7.50 -8.30 -8.26
C THR A 39 -6.09 -8.83 -8.15
N VAL A 40 -5.74 -9.40 -6.99
CA VAL A 40 -4.44 -10.01 -6.76
C VAL A 40 -4.62 -11.45 -6.29
N PRO A 41 -3.75 -12.38 -6.71
CA PRO A 41 -3.88 -13.78 -6.34
C PRO A 41 -3.73 -13.97 -4.83
N THR A 42 -4.35 -15.01 -4.29
CA THR A 42 -4.11 -15.41 -2.90
C THR A 42 -2.65 -15.78 -2.70
N MET A 43 -2.07 -15.25 -1.63
CA MET A 43 -0.68 -15.54 -1.28
C MET A 43 -0.54 -16.97 -0.79
N GLY A 44 0.34 -17.74 -1.43
CA GLY A 44 0.85 -19.00 -0.86
C GLY A 44 1.67 -18.70 0.39
N GLY A 45 1.65 -19.62 1.36
CA GLY A 45 2.43 -19.44 2.57
C GLY A 45 3.92 -19.44 2.28
N CYS A 46 4.61 -18.40 2.67
CA CYS A 46 6.04 -18.47 2.85
C CYS A 46 6.34 -19.48 3.96
N ASN A 47 7.35 -20.35 3.80
CA ASN A 47 7.74 -21.40 4.78
C ASN A 47 8.10 -20.87 6.19
N ILE A 48 8.05 -19.58 6.42
CA ILE A 48 8.37 -18.89 7.68
C ILE A 48 7.11 -18.64 8.55
N GLY A 49 6.03 -19.40 8.34
CA GLY A 49 4.79 -19.35 9.12
C GLY A 49 3.62 -18.65 8.43
N LYS A 50 2.41 -18.94 8.92
CA LYS A 50 1.16 -18.31 8.43
C LYS A 50 1.11 -16.83 8.85
N ARG A 51 1.73 -15.95 8.08
CA ARG A 51 1.54 -14.51 8.25
C ARG A 51 0.24 -14.12 7.56
N LYS A 52 -0.70 -13.65 8.35
CA LYS A 52 -1.99 -13.17 7.82
C LYS A 52 -1.77 -11.93 6.96
N VAL A 53 -2.49 -11.84 5.85
CA VAL A 53 -2.55 -10.63 5.00
C VAL A 53 -3.66 -9.68 5.45
N ASP A 54 -4.34 -10.04 6.55
CA ASP A 54 -5.51 -9.34 7.08
C ASP A 54 -5.25 -7.83 7.25
N PHE A 55 -4.05 -7.45 7.72
CA PHE A 55 -3.71 -6.02 7.93
C PHE A 55 -3.69 -5.20 6.65
N HIS A 56 -3.27 -5.79 5.52
CA HIS A 56 -3.29 -5.12 4.22
C HIS A 56 -4.73 -4.93 3.72
N LEU A 57 -5.56 -5.97 3.90
CA LEU A 57 -6.97 -5.95 3.48
C LEU A 57 -7.77 -4.99 4.36
N THR A 58 -7.60 -5.08 5.67
CA THR A 58 -8.22 -4.16 6.63
C THR A 58 -7.80 -2.71 6.35
N ALA A 59 -6.52 -2.47 6.02
CA ALA A 59 -6.09 -1.13 5.63
C ALA A 59 -6.90 -0.63 4.42
N ALA A 60 -7.04 -1.42 3.35
CA ALA A 60 -7.82 -1.01 2.18
C ALA A 60 -9.29 -0.70 2.55
N GLU A 61 -9.91 -1.50 3.43
CA GLU A 61 -11.27 -1.26 3.92
C GLU A 61 -11.38 0.04 4.72
N MET A 62 -10.40 0.33 5.58
CA MET A 62 -10.36 1.57 6.36
C MET A 62 -10.28 2.82 5.47
N PHE A 63 -9.67 2.71 4.29
CA PHE A 63 -9.61 3.76 3.28
C PHE A 63 -10.83 3.81 2.36
N GLY A 64 -11.88 3.01 2.63
CA GLY A 64 -13.15 3.03 1.93
C GLY A 64 -13.27 2.06 0.75
N ALA A 65 -12.33 1.14 0.58
CA ALA A 65 -12.50 0.06 -0.38
C ALA A 65 -13.36 -1.07 0.19
N THR A 66 -14.09 -1.77 -0.67
CA THR A 66 -14.72 -3.06 -0.35
C THR A 66 -13.75 -4.17 -0.74
N VAL A 67 -13.51 -5.12 0.15
CA VAL A 67 -12.57 -6.23 -0.09
C VAL A 67 -13.29 -7.57 0.04
N GLU A 68 -13.11 -8.43 -0.95
CA GLU A 68 -13.66 -9.79 -0.98
C GLU A 68 -12.52 -10.79 -1.21
N THR A 69 -12.52 -11.87 -0.44
CA THR A 69 -11.63 -13.02 -0.68
C THR A 69 -12.41 -14.09 -1.44
N LYS A 70 -11.92 -14.45 -2.62
CA LYS A 70 -12.49 -15.52 -3.49
C LYS A 70 -11.42 -16.57 -3.77
N GLU A 71 -11.81 -17.67 -4.37
CA GLU A 71 -10.85 -18.71 -4.83
C GLU A 71 -9.82 -18.12 -5.82
N SER A 72 -10.24 -17.17 -6.65
CA SER A 72 -9.38 -16.48 -7.62
C SER A 72 -8.42 -15.46 -7.02
N GLY A 73 -8.56 -15.10 -5.74
CA GLY A 73 -7.70 -14.12 -5.08
C GLY A 73 -8.46 -13.11 -4.23
N TYR A 74 -7.74 -12.03 -3.89
CA TYR A 74 -8.29 -10.87 -3.19
C TYR A 74 -8.80 -9.88 -4.24
N HIS A 75 -10.04 -9.46 -4.07
CA HIS A 75 -10.72 -8.49 -4.92
C HIS A 75 -11.02 -7.25 -4.09
N ALA A 76 -10.47 -6.10 -4.48
CA ALA A 76 -10.74 -4.83 -3.85
C ALA A 76 -11.40 -3.88 -4.85
N LYS A 77 -12.34 -3.05 -4.38
CA LYS A 77 -13.03 -2.05 -5.19
C LYS A 77 -13.28 -0.78 -4.38
N SER A 78 -13.06 0.37 -4.97
CA SER A 78 -13.42 1.67 -4.42
C SER A 78 -14.50 2.35 -5.28
N ASN A 79 -15.37 3.13 -4.63
CA ASN A 79 -16.36 3.96 -5.29
C ASN A 79 -15.83 5.41 -5.34
N GLY A 80 -14.92 5.68 -6.28
CA GLY A 80 -14.23 6.95 -6.40
C GLY A 80 -12.89 6.98 -5.66
N ARG A 81 -12.42 8.18 -5.33
CA ARG A 81 -11.15 8.40 -4.63
C ARG A 81 -11.23 7.84 -3.21
N LEU A 82 -10.17 7.16 -2.79
CA LEU A 82 -10.05 6.67 -1.42
C LEU A 82 -10.05 7.83 -0.43
N GLN A 83 -10.51 7.59 0.80
CA GLN A 83 -10.64 8.60 1.83
C GLN A 83 -9.57 8.44 2.89
N GLY A 84 -9.01 9.57 3.34
CA GLY A 84 -8.10 9.60 4.48
C GLY A 84 -8.77 9.04 5.73
N THR A 85 -8.00 8.33 6.57
CA THR A 85 -8.55 7.64 7.73
C THR A 85 -7.59 7.65 8.92
N HIS A 86 -8.14 7.37 10.11
CA HIS A 86 -7.35 7.11 11.32
C HIS A 86 -7.31 5.61 11.59
N TYR A 87 -6.14 5.02 11.43
CA TYR A 87 -5.96 3.58 11.64
C TYR A 87 -4.84 3.30 12.64
N THR A 88 -5.17 2.57 13.69
CA THR A 88 -4.19 2.06 14.65
C THR A 88 -3.92 0.59 14.34
N MET A 89 -2.71 0.29 13.92
CA MET A 89 -2.34 -1.09 13.61
C MET A 89 -2.21 -1.92 14.89
N PRO A 90 -2.76 -3.12 14.94
CA PRO A 90 -2.62 -4.02 16.09
C PRO A 90 -1.18 -4.43 16.35
N TYR A 91 -0.37 -4.44 15.29
CA TYR A 91 1.05 -4.81 15.30
C TYR A 91 1.81 -3.94 14.30
N PRO A 92 3.04 -3.46 14.62
CA PRO A 92 3.85 -2.65 13.71
C PRO A 92 4.44 -3.51 12.57
N SER A 93 3.60 -3.84 11.59
CA SER A 93 3.98 -4.63 10.43
C SER A 93 4.56 -3.72 9.34
N VAL A 94 5.76 -4.02 8.85
CA VAL A 94 6.41 -3.29 7.74
C VAL A 94 5.49 -3.28 6.52
N GLY A 95 5.09 -4.45 6.00
CA GLY A 95 4.27 -4.52 4.79
C GLY A 95 2.90 -3.86 4.93
N ALA A 96 2.25 -3.93 6.13
CA ALA A 96 1.00 -3.21 6.36
C ALA A 96 1.21 -1.69 6.41
N THR A 97 2.33 -1.22 6.96
CA THR A 97 2.71 0.20 6.95
C THR A 97 2.94 0.68 5.52
N GLU A 98 3.64 -0.10 4.69
CA GLU A 98 3.79 0.19 3.26
C GLU A 98 2.44 0.33 2.56
N SER A 99 1.50 -0.63 2.78
CA SER A 99 0.15 -0.53 2.22
C SER A 99 -0.59 0.73 2.67
N CYS A 100 -0.50 1.07 3.96
CA CYS A 100 -1.12 2.30 4.49
C CYS A 100 -0.52 3.56 3.84
N LEU A 101 0.79 3.63 3.68
CA LEU A 101 1.46 4.75 3.00
C LEU A 101 0.97 4.88 1.55
N PHE A 102 0.96 3.78 0.78
CA PHE A 102 0.49 3.79 -0.61
C PHE A 102 -0.99 4.13 -0.75
N LEU A 103 -1.84 3.70 0.19
CA LEU A 103 -3.25 4.08 0.23
C LEU A 103 -3.42 5.57 0.54
N SER A 104 -2.66 6.09 1.51
CA SER A 104 -2.82 7.44 2.04
C SER A 104 -2.42 8.54 1.07
N VAL A 105 -1.28 8.38 0.39
CA VAL A 105 -0.63 9.48 -0.37
C VAL A 105 -1.49 10.08 -1.48
N LEU A 106 -2.43 9.33 -2.03
CA LEU A 106 -3.37 9.80 -3.06
C LEU A 106 -4.83 9.80 -2.60
N SER A 107 -5.12 9.48 -1.33
CA SER A 107 -6.45 9.58 -0.76
C SER A 107 -6.89 11.04 -0.61
N GLU A 108 -8.18 11.27 -0.46
CA GLU A 108 -8.72 12.58 -0.15
C GLU A 108 -8.65 12.83 1.36
N GLY A 109 -8.11 13.98 1.77
CA GLY A 109 -8.00 14.37 3.16
C GLY A 109 -6.75 13.82 3.86
N THR A 110 -6.78 13.82 5.19
CA THR A 110 -5.64 13.46 6.04
C THR A 110 -5.79 12.05 6.60
N SER A 111 -4.71 11.29 6.59
CA SER A 111 -4.61 9.99 7.23
C SER A 111 -3.69 10.04 8.43
N VAL A 112 -4.05 9.32 9.50
CA VAL A 112 -3.21 9.15 10.69
C VAL A 112 -3.04 7.66 10.97
N ILE A 113 -1.83 7.17 10.77
CA ILE A 113 -1.47 5.78 10.99
C ILE A 113 -0.69 5.67 12.29
N ARG A 114 -1.26 4.97 13.28
CA ARG A 114 -0.63 4.74 14.58
C ARG A 114 -0.07 3.33 14.69
N ASN A 115 0.93 3.18 15.55
CA ASN A 115 1.68 1.94 15.73
C ASN A 115 2.29 1.42 14.41
N ALA A 116 2.76 2.36 13.58
CA ALA A 116 3.41 2.06 12.33
C ALA A 116 4.79 1.42 12.53
N ALA A 117 5.23 0.64 11.56
CA ALA A 117 6.63 0.24 11.46
C ALA A 117 7.51 1.48 11.19
N ILE A 118 8.72 1.49 11.76
CA ILE A 118 9.70 2.58 11.61
C ILE A 118 11.08 2.04 11.22
N GLU A 119 11.15 0.83 10.70
CA GLU A 119 12.34 0.21 10.20
C GLU A 119 12.94 1.03 9.04
N PRO A 120 14.25 0.89 8.76
CA PRO A 120 14.94 1.69 7.74
C PRO A 120 14.25 1.73 6.39
N GLU A 121 13.70 0.62 5.93
CA GLU A 121 12.98 0.50 4.65
C GLU A 121 11.70 1.38 4.61
N ILE A 122 11.01 1.56 5.74
CA ILE A 122 9.88 2.50 5.83
C ILE A 122 10.36 3.95 5.73
N MET A 123 11.49 4.26 6.35
CA MET A 123 12.08 5.61 6.29
C MET A 123 12.53 5.96 4.88
N GLU A 124 13.11 4.98 4.16
CA GLU A 124 13.49 5.14 2.75
C GLU A 124 12.25 5.33 1.87
N LEU A 125 11.20 4.55 2.08
CA LEU A 125 9.94 4.69 1.37
C LEU A 125 9.30 6.07 1.60
N ILE A 126 9.26 6.55 2.84
CA ILE A 126 8.76 7.90 3.16
C ILE A 126 9.59 8.96 2.44
N THR A 127 10.92 8.82 2.44
CA THR A 127 11.81 9.74 1.74
C THR A 127 11.55 9.75 0.23
N MET A 128 11.36 8.60 -0.37
CA MET A 128 11.00 8.46 -1.79
C MET A 128 9.65 9.14 -2.08
N LEU A 129 8.62 8.83 -1.31
CA LEU A 129 7.29 9.41 -1.52
C LEU A 129 7.29 10.93 -1.35
N ARG A 130 8.02 11.47 -0.37
CA ARG A 130 8.22 12.93 -0.20
C ARG A 130 8.91 13.54 -1.42
N SER A 131 9.93 12.90 -1.96
CA SER A 131 10.61 13.39 -3.18
C SER A 131 9.72 13.34 -4.42
N MET A 132 8.66 12.52 -4.40
CA MET A 132 7.61 12.45 -5.43
C MET A 132 6.48 13.48 -5.20
N GLY A 133 6.53 14.25 -4.11
CA GLY A 133 5.55 15.28 -3.78
C GLY A 133 4.52 14.90 -2.72
N ALA A 134 4.68 13.76 -2.05
CA ALA A 134 3.81 13.38 -0.93
C ALA A 134 4.09 14.25 0.32
N ILE A 135 3.04 14.58 1.06
CA ILE A 135 3.09 15.33 2.30
C ILE A 135 2.94 14.35 3.45
N ILE A 136 4.06 14.01 4.09
CA ILE A 136 4.11 12.99 5.14
C ILE A 136 4.86 13.56 6.35
N PHE A 137 4.32 13.41 7.55
CA PHE A 137 4.95 13.78 8.81
C PHE A 137 5.12 12.51 9.65
N LEU A 138 6.28 12.37 10.26
CA LEU A 138 6.57 11.31 11.20
C LEU A 138 6.63 11.91 12.59
N ASN A 139 5.74 11.49 13.46
CA ASN A 139 5.69 11.90 14.85
C ASN A 139 6.35 10.86 15.76
N PRO A 140 6.72 11.26 17.02
CA PRO A 140 7.07 10.30 18.05
C PRO A 140 5.99 9.23 18.23
N ASN A 141 6.33 8.11 18.88
CA ASN A 141 5.40 7.01 19.17
C ASN A 141 4.83 6.28 17.92
N ARG A 142 5.61 6.20 16.84
CA ARG A 142 5.22 5.44 15.64
C ARG A 142 3.92 5.94 15.01
N GLU A 143 3.73 7.24 14.98
CA GLU A 143 2.59 7.86 14.31
C GLU A 143 3.06 8.53 13.01
N ILE A 144 2.40 8.20 11.90
CA ILE A 144 2.63 8.80 10.59
C ILE A 144 1.36 9.56 10.20
N ILE A 145 1.51 10.85 9.88
CA ILE A 145 0.43 11.69 9.38
C ILE A 145 0.70 11.95 7.89
N ILE A 146 -0.28 11.71 7.05
CA ILE A 146 -0.19 11.85 5.60
C ILE A 146 -1.33 12.74 5.11
N GLU A 147 -1.00 13.82 4.44
CA GLU A 147 -1.96 14.62 3.69
C GLU A 147 -2.01 14.10 2.25
N GLY A 148 -3.17 13.64 1.81
CA GLY A 148 -3.32 13.10 0.47
C GLY A 148 -3.20 14.18 -0.59
N VAL A 149 -2.44 13.89 -1.64
CA VAL A 149 -2.25 14.80 -2.78
C VAL A 149 -3.00 14.29 -4.01
N GLU A 150 -3.24 15.15 -5.00
CA GLU A 150 -3.94 14.74 -6.22
C GLU A 150 -3.08 13.87 -7.13
N LYS A 151 -1.77 14.11 -7.13
CA LYS A 151 -0.82 13.37 -7.96
C LYS A 151 0.56 13.35 -7.34
N LEU A 152 1.33 12.31 -7.66
CA LEU A 152 2.75 12.22 -7.40
C LEU A 152 3.52 12.43 -8.71
N THR A 153 4.75 12.93 -8.59
CA THR A 153 5.67 13.11 -9.73
C THR A 153 6.75 12.02 -9.71
N GLY A 154 7.40 11.82 -10.86
CA GLY A 154 8.58 10.95 -10.90
C GLY A 154 9.73 11.50 -10.07
N THR A 155 10.58 10.63 -9.56
CA THR A 155 11.79 10.98 -8.82
C THR A 155 12.97 10.13 -9.24
N ASN A 156 14.18 10.63 -9.01
CA ASN A 156 15.42 9.87 -9.10
C ASN A 156 15.93 9.63 -7.67
N MET A 157 16.09 8.38 -7.30
CA MET A 157 16.54 7.99 -5.97
C MET A 157 17.62 6.92 -6.07
N TYR A 158 18.63 7.02 -5.21
CA TYR A 158 19.60 5.96 -4.97
C TYR A 158 19.14 5.16 -3.75
N VAL A 159 18.87 3.88 -3.93
CA VAL A 159 18.58 2.96 -2.82
C VAL A 159 19.93 2.48 -2.29
N LEU A 160 20.17 2.70 -1.02
CA LEU A 160 21.35 2.17 -0.34
C LEU A 160 21.11 0.66 -0.16
N GLY A 161 22.00 -0.15 -0.73
CA GLY A 161 22.00 -1.61 -0.58
C GLY A 161 22.64 -2.06 0.72
#